data_47c66c83018948e24857008890ee47e3
#
_entry.id   47c66c83018948e24857008890ee47e3
#
_cell.length_a   1.000
_cell.length_b   1.000
_cell.length_c   1.000
_cell.angle_alpha   90.00
_cell.angle_beta   90.00
_cell.angle_gamma   90.00
#
_symmetry.space_group_name_H-M   'P 1'
#
loop_
_entity.id
_entity.type
_entity.pdbx_description
1 polymer ?
#
loop_
_entity_poly.entity_id
_entity_poly.type
_entity_poly.pdbx_seq_one_letter_code
_entity_poly.pdbx_strand_id
1 'polypeptide(L)'
;MILDVIVEDKKKRLKEHKACISEEQIRELALASKRKSFSFYEALAKPGLSIIGEFKKASPSMGKIEMTMKLTDRIDEYNASVDAISCLTEEDHFLGN
;
A
#
# COMPACT_ATOMS: atom_id res chain seq x y z
N MET A 1 19.41 -4.09 -11.90
CA MET A 1 18.84 -2.99 -11.08
C MET A 1 17.84 -3.56 -10.09
N ILE A 2 17.78 -3.05 -8.90
CA ILE A 2 16.88 -3.59 -7.85
C ILE A 2 15.41 -3.50 -8.23
N LEU A 3 15.01 -2.46 -8.92
CA LEU A 3 13.63 -2.32 -9.38
C LEU A 3 13.20 -3.48 -10.30
N ASP A 4 14.09 -3.90 -11.18
CA ASP A 4 13.80 -5.02 -12.08
C ASP A 4 13.61 -6.32 -11.31
N VAL A 5 14.39 -6.55 -10.26
CA VAL A 5 14.25 -7.70 -9.37
C VAL A 5 12.88 -7.68 -8.66
N ILE A 6 12.51 -6.54 -8.12
CA ILE A 6 11.22 -6.36 -7.43
C ILE A 6 10.05 -6.63 -8.39
N VAL A 7 10.12 -6.10 -9.60
CA VAL A 7 9.07 -6.29 -10.62
C VAL A 7 8.94 -7.75 -11.02
N GLU A 8 10.05 -8.45 -11.23
CA GLU A 8 10.02 -9.87 -11.59
C GLU A 8 9.43 -10.72 -10.47
N ASP A 9 9.81 -10.47 -9.24
CA ASP A 9 9.24 -11.16 -8.08
C ASP A 9 7.75 -10.85 -7.91
N LYS A 10 7.35 -9.61 -8.16
CA LYS A 10 5.95 -9.21 -8.12
C LYS A 10 5.11 -9.92 -9.19
N LYS A 11 5.65 -10.12 -10.38
CA LYS A 11 4.96 -10.88 -11.43
C LYS A 11 4.68 -12.32 -10.99
N LYS A 12 5.63 -12.97 -10.32
CA LYS A 12 5.45 -14.32 -9.78
C LYS A 12 4.38 -14.33 -8.69
N ARG A 13 4.45 -13.39 -7.75
CA ARG A 13 3.49 -13.27 -6.66
C ARG A 13 2.08 -12.98 -7.17
N LEU A 14 1.96 -12.16 -8.20
CA LEU A 14 0.68 -11.83 -8.81
C LEU A 14 -0.03 -13.05 -9.39
N LYS A 15 0.71 -14.00 -9.96
CA LYS A 15 0.14 -15.25 -10.45
C LYS A 15 -0.51 -16.04 -9.31
N GLU A 16 0.14 -16.09 -8.16
CA GLU A 16 -0.41 -16.74 -6.96
C GLU A 16 -1.68 -16.05 -6.47
N HIS A 17 -1.66 -14.72 -6.41
CA HIS A 17 -2.83 -13.93 -6.00
C HIS A 17 -4.01 -14.14 -6.95
N LYS A 18 -3.78 -14.14 -8.26
CA LYS A 18 -4.83 -14.36 -9.26
C LYS A 18 -5.39 -15.78 -9.22
N ALA A 19 -4.60 -16.76 -8.76
CA ALA A 19 -5.08 -18.12 -8.57
C ALA A 19 -6.03 -18.23 -7.37
N CYS A 20 -5.82 -17.40 -6.34
CA CYS A 20 -6.69 -17.37 -5.15
C CYS A 20 -7.96 -16.56 -5.38
N ILE A 21 -7.84 -15.38 -5.99
CA ILE A 21 -8.95 -14.49 -6.29
C ILE A 21 -8.82 -14.05 -7.74
N SER A 22 -9.84 -14.35 -8.55
CA SER A 22 -9.83 -14.01 -9.98
C SER A 22 -9.98 -12.49 -10.19
N GLU A 23 -9.59 -12.04 -11.37
CA GLU A 23 -9.76 -10.65 -11.79
C GLU A 23 -11.23 -10.22 -11.75
N GLU A 24 -12.15 -11.10 -12.15
CA GLU A 24 -13.59 -10.87 -12.08
C GLU A 24 -14.05 -10.66 -10.65
N GLN A 25 -13.62 -11.50 -9.72
CA GLN A 25 -13.99 -11.39 -8.30
C GLN A 25 -13.50 -10.08 -7.70
N ILE A 26 -12.28 -9.67 -8.01
CA ILE A 26 -11.73 -8.39 -7.54
C ILE A 26 -12.52 -7.22 -8.11
N ARG A 27 -12.91 -7.30 -9.39
CA ARG A 27 -13.74 -6.27 -10.02
C ARG A 27 -15.10 -6.14 -9.33
N GLU A 28 -15.75 -7.27 -9.03
CA GLU A 28 -17.03 -7.27 -8.31
C GLU A 28 -16.90 -6.63 -6.93
N LEU A 29 -15.86 -6.98 -6.19
CA LEU A 29 -15.60 -6.38 -4.88
C LEU A 29 -15.36 -4.88 -4.98
N ALA A 30 -14.62 -4.44 -5.99
CA ALA A 30 -14.35 -3.02 -6.21
C ALA A 30 -15.63 -2.24 -6.52
N LEU A 31 -16.48 -2.80 -7.38
CA LEU A 31 -17.75 -2.16 -7.76
C LEU A 31 -18.76 -2.14 -6.61
N ALA A 32 -18.68 -3.10 -5.70
CA ALA A 32 -19.54 -3.15 -4.52
C ALA A 32 -19.09 -2.20 -3.41
N SER A 33 -17.90 -1.62 -3.51
CA SER A 33 -17.38 -0.68 -2.51
C SER A 33 -18.23 0.58 -2.45
N LYS A 34 -18.60 0.99 -1.23
CA LYS A 34 -19.37 2.21 -0.97
C LYS A 34 -18.50 3.38 -0.50
N ARG A 35 -17.19 3.24 -0.59
CA ARG A 35 -16.27 4.29 -0.17
C ARG A 35 -16.36 5.50 -1.11
N LYS A 36 -16.19 6.68 -0.55
CA LYS A 36 -16.14 7.92 -1.32
C LYS A 36 -14.95 7.89 -2.28
N SER A 37 -15.21 8.20 -3.55
CA SER A 37 -14.15 8.32 -4.55
C SER A 37 -13.46 9.68 -4.47
N PHE A 38 -12.23 9.75 -4.99
CA PHE A 38 -11.44 10.98 -5.12
C PHE A 38 -11.00 11.62 -3.80
N SER A 39 -11.10 10.93 -2.65
CA SER A 39 -10.66 11.48 -1.37
C SER A 39 -9.15 11.77 -1.34
N PHE A 40 -8.33 10.93 -1.97
CA PHE A 40 -6.89 11.14 -2.10
C PHE A 40 -6.61 12.38 -2.96
N TYR A 41 -7.27 12.49 -4.10
CA TYR A 41 -7.15 13.66 -4.96
C TYR A 41 -7.53 14.95 -4.23
N GLU A 42 -8.66 14.96 -3.54
CA GLU A 42 -9.14 16.12 -2.78
C GLU A 42 -8.15 16.52 -1.68
N ALA A 43 -7.57 15.55 -0.97
CA ALA A 43 -6.61 15.81 0.09
C ALA A 43 -5.35 16.51 -0.44
N LEU A 44 -4.88 16.13 -1.63
CA LEU A 44 -3.68 16.72 -2.23
C LEU A 44 -3.97 17.98 -3.03
N ALA A 45 -5.20 18.20 -3.49
CA ALA A 45 -5.59 19.37 -4.28
C ALA A 45 -5.84 20.63 -3.43
N LYS A 46 -5.96 20.50 -2.11
CA LYS A 46 -6.16 21.65 -1.23
C LYS A 46 -4.98 22.63 -1.30
N PRO A 47 -5.18 23.94 -1.03
CA PRO A 47 -4.09 24.91 -0.99
C PRO A 47 -3.06 24.56 0.08
N GLY A 48 -1.80 24.92 -0.19
CA GLY A 48 -0.71 24.75 0.75
C GLY A 48 0.01 23.41 0.62
N LEU A 49 0.83 23.10 1.59
CA LEU A 49 1.63 21.87 1.64
C LEU A 49 0.77 20.68 2.03
N SER A 50 0.95 19.58 1.33
CA SER A 50 0.34 18.30 1.70
C SER A 50 1.45 17.29 2.04
N ILE A 51 1.20 16.46 3.05
CA ILE A 51 2.16 15.46 3.52
C ILE A 51 1.56 14.07 3.31
N ILE A 52 2.35 13.21 2.66
CA ILE A 52 2.02 11.78 2.51
C ILE A 52 2.92 10.99 3.47
N GLY A 53 2.32 10.31 4.44
CA GLY A 53 3.03 9.42 5.33
C GLY A 53 3.06 8.01 4.76
N GLU A 54 4.23 7.37 4.76
CA GLU A 54 4.37 6.02 4.23
C GLU A 54 4.64 5.01 5.34
N PHE A 55 3.88 3.93 5.33
CA PHE A 55 4.04 2.80 6.23
C PHE A 55 4.74 1.65 5.50
N LYS A 56 5.86 1.17 6.04
CA LYS A 56 6.57 0.00 5.54
C LYS A 56 7.34 -0.69 6.65
N LYS A 57 7.45 -2.02 6.56
CA LYS A 57 8.18 -2.85 7.55
C LYS A 57 9.62 -3.12 7.17
N ALA A 58 9.94 -3.04 5.90
CA ALA A 58 11.27 -3.30 5.37
C ALA A 58 11.46 -2.60 4.03
N SER A 59 12.71 -2.49 3.60
CA SER A 59 13.04 -2.03 2.24
C SER A 59 14.35 -2.68 1.79
N PRO A 60 14.64 -2.72 0.47
CA PRO A 60 15.90 -3.26 -0.04
C PRO A 60 17.14 -2.56 0.52
N SER A 61 17.05 -1.25 0.77
CA SER A 61 18.19 -0.46 1.27
C SER A 61 18.34 -0.50 2.79
N MET A 62 17.23 -0.57 3.52
CA MET A 62 17.22 -0.49 4.99
C MET A 62 17.13 -1.85 5.67
N GLY A 63 16.78 -2.92 4.92
CA GLY A 63 16.47 -4.22 5.52
C GLY A 63 15.20 -4.17 6.35
N LYS A 64 15.14 -5.02 7.37
CA LYS A 64 13.98 -5.06 8.28
C LYS A 64 13.95 -3.82 9.16
N ILE A 65 12.84 -3.12 9.18
CA ILE A 65 12.64 -1.90 9.98
C ILE A 65 11.86 -2.23 11.25
N GLU A 66 10.62 -2.71 11.10
CA GLU A 66 9.78 -3.12 12.22
C GLU A 66 8.87 -4.26 11.78
N MET A 67 9.09 -5.46 12.32
CA MET A 67 8.41 -6.67 11.86
C MET A 67 7.06 -6.92 12.51
N THR A 68 6.83 -6.38 13.69
CA THR A 68 5.59 -6.62 14.45
C THR A 68 4.54 -5.52 14.30
N MET A 69 4.93 -4.38 13.77
CA MET A 69 4.05 -3.23 13.61
C MET A 69 3.03 -3.47 12.49
N LYS A 70 1.79 -3.10 12.75
CA LYS A 70 0.71 -3.14 11.76
C LYS A 70 0.20 -1.72 11.50
N LEU A 71 -0.22 -1.45 10.26
CA LEU A 71 -0.81 -0.15 9.92
C LEU A 71 -2.00 0.18 10.83
N THR A 72 -2.84 -0.82 11.12
CA THR A 72 -4.02 -0.63 11.99
C THR A 72 -3.66 -0.14 13.39
N ASP A 73 -2.46 -0.45 13.88
CA ASP A 73 -1.99 0.01 15.19
C ASP A 73 -1.54 1.47 15.17
N ARG A 74 -1.28 2.02 13.97
CA ARG A 74 -0.75 3.37 13.78
C ARG A 74 -1.68 4.32 13.04
N ILE A 75 -2.86 3.84 12.65
CA ILE A 75 -3.77 4.61 11.80
C ILE A 75 -4.19 5.93 12.41
N ASP A 76 -4.40 5.96 13.72
CA ASP A 76 -4.82 7.18 14.41
C ASP A 76 -3.71 8.24 14.40
N GLU A 77 -2.46 7.82 14.58
CA GLU A 77 -1.31 8.72 14.50
C GLU A 77 -1.18 9.32 13.10
N TYR A 78 -1.31 8.50 12.06
CA TYR A 78 -1.26 8.97 10.67
C TYR A 78 -2.42 9.91 10.36
N ASN A 79 -3.63 9.57 10.78
CA ASN A 79 -4.80 10.42 10.55
C ASN A 79 -4.66 11.81 11.19
N ALA A 80 -3.95 11.91 12.31
CA ALA A 80 -3.71 13.17 13.01
C ALA A 80 -2.58 13.99 12.40
N SER A 81 -1.66 13.36 11.66
CA SER A 81 -0.38 13.98 11.29
C SER A 81 -0.20 14.22 9.79
N VAL A 82 -0.92 13.51 8.93
CA VAL A 82 -0.69 13.56 7.48
C VAL A 82 -1.99 13.74 6.69
N ASP A 83 -1.85 14.18 5.45
CA ASP A 83 -3.00 14.39 4.55
C ASP A 83 -3.38 13.13 3.79
N ALA A 84 -2.41 12.24 3.56
CA ALA A 84 -2.62 10.98 2.89
C ALA A 84 -1.63 9.93 3.41
N ILE A 85 -1.98 8.66 3.23
CA ILE A 85 -1.16 7.53 3.68
C ILE A 85 -0.81 6.67 2.47
N SER A 86 0.46 6.28 2.37
CA SER A 86 0.96 5.26 1.46
C SER A 86 1.29 4.02 2.27
N CYS A 87 0.83 2.87 1.83
CA CYS A 87 1.14 1.59 2.49
C CYS A 87 1.87 0.67 1.51
N LEU A 88 3.08 0.24 1.87
CA LEU A 88 3.85 -0.71 1.07
C LEU A 88 3.32 -2.11 1.32
N THR A 89 2.56 -2.63 0.36
CA THR A 89 1.94 -3.95 0.42
C THR A 89 2.74 -5.04 -0.31
N GLU A 90 3.84 -4.67 -0.95
CA GLU A 90 4.70 -5.63 -1.64
C GLU A 90 5.32 -6.57 -0.60
N GLU A 91 5.20 -7.90 -0.83
CA GLU A 91 5.50 -8.91 0.19
C GLU A 91 6.96 -9.31 0.26
N ASP A 92 7.64 -9.44 -0.88
CA ASP A 92 8.95 -10.08 -0.95
C ASP A 92 10.11 -9.20 -0.48
N HIS A 93 10.04 -7.89 -0.74
CA HIS A 93 11.11 -6.93 -0.44
C HIS A 93 10.76 -5.93 0.66
N PHE A 94 9.49 -5.55 0.78
CA PHE A 94 9.01 -4.61 1.80
C PHE A 94 8.24 -5.29 2.91
N LEU A 95 8.04 -6.60 2.84
CA LEU A 95 7.36 -7.44 3.84
C LEU A 95 5.96 -6.95 4.19
N GLY A 96 5.26 -6.40 3.22
CA GLY A 96 3.86 -6.03 3.33
C GLY A 96 2.91 -7.22 3.20
N ASN A 97 1.62 -6.95 3.24
CA ASN A 97 0.61 -7.98 3.08
C ASN A 97 -0.68 -7.43 2.44
#